data_35cc62f684c37eb2a69a2c5adacb6349
#
_entry.id   35cc62f684c37eb2a69a2c5adacb6349
#
_cell.length_a   1.000
_cell.length_b   1.000
_cell.length_c   1.000
_cell.angle_alpha   90.00
_cell.angle_beta   90.00
_cell.angle_gamma   90.00
#
_symmetry.space_group_name_H-M   'P 1'
#
loop_
_entity.id
_entity.type
_entity.pdbx_description
1 polymer ?
#
loop_
_entity_poly.entity_id
_entity_poly.type
_entity_poly.pdbx_seq_one_letter_code
_entity_poly.pdbx_strand_id
1 'polypeptide(L)'
;DQIALFEEKEKVLEIAEAGAVALEENDTSWIITSDRIRYVFGKKKGAFTELVRDGKALIEAPMTFETWRAPVDNDRNVRQVWEEAGYDRPWIRVYSCTAEITGEKAYLHCDFSIASVYRQPFLRAKALWEVNADGQIKLTLDADKDMTFPYMPRFGLQLVLPENQDQVEYIGYGPTESYQDKHRACWVDRFTTTVDELLEDYVKPQENGNHYHCTFVKVGELKAEGTKPISFNASYYTAQELTEKMHNYELEKSGHVIWHLDYGMSGVGSNSCGPELLKQYRLNEEKMHWELVIG
;
A
#
# COMPACT_ATOMS: atom_id res chain seq x y z
N ASP A 1 20.73 21.19 -4.19
CA ASP A 1 20.76 20.02 -3.29
C ASP A 1 20.07 20.41 -1.99
N GLN A 2 19.14 19.57 -1.51
CA GLN A 2 18.56 19.69 -0.18
C GLN A 2 19.46 18.94 0.81
N ILE A 3 19.76 19.57 1.93
CA ILE A 3 20.52 18.96 3.02
C ILE A 3 19.59 18.89 4.23
N ALA A 4 19.37 17.69 4.75
CA ALA A 4 18.64 17.51 5.99
C ALA A 4 19.45 18.13 7.15
N LEU A 5 18.87 19.07 7.86
CA LEU A 5 19.50 19.72 9.01
C LEU A 5 19.28 18.95 10.31
N PHE A 6 18.34 18.00 10.31
CA PHE A 6 17.99 17.16 11.47
C PHE A 6 17.69 15.75 10.98
N GLU A 7 18.11 14.76 11.75
CA GLU A 7 17.61 13.39 11.60
C GLU A 7 16.18 13.33 12.16
N GLU A 8 15.25 12.82 11.38
CA GLU A 8 13.92 12.51 11.88
C GLU A 8 14.04 11.38 12.91
N LYS A 9 13.59 11.63 14.14
CA LYS A 9 13.42 10.56 15.13
C LYS A 9 12.27 9.67 14.67
N GLU A 10 12.40 8.37 14.90
CA GLU A 10 11.29 7.43 14.66
C GLU A 10 10.03 7.97 15.35
N LYS A 11 9.00 8.18 14.53
CA LYS A 11 7.71 8.69 15.00
C LYS A 11 6.96 7.54 15.66
N VAL A 12 6.55 7.70 16.90
CA VAL A 12 5.61 6.77 17.52
C VAL A 12 4.23 7.09 16.99
N LEU A 13 3.60 6.11 16.33
CA LEU A 13 2.23 6.22 15.83
C LEU A 13 1.28 5.60 16.84
N GLU A 14 0.42 6.43 17.41
CA GLU A 14 -0.68 6.02 18.25
C GLU A 14 -1.98 6.61 17.71
N ILE A 15 -3.04 5.82 17.73
CA ILE A 15 -4.39 6.35 17.54
C ILE A 15 -4.99 6.69 18.90
N ALA A 16 -5.58 7.88 19.00
CA ALA A 16 -6.14 8.37 20.25
C ALA A 16 -7.36 7.53 20.70
N GLU A 17 -7.65 7.54 21.99
CA GLU A 17 -8.97 7.17 22.46
C GLU A 17 -9.98 8.25 22.03
N ALA A 18 -11.12 7.82 21.49
CA ALA A 18 -12.09 8.72 20.85
C ALA A 18 -13.54 8.31 21.17
N GLY A 19 -13.76 7.68 22.31
CA GLY A 19 -15.02 7.06 22.68
C GLY A 19 -15.07 5.57 22.30
N ALA A 20 -16.05 4.87 22.88
CA ALA A 20 -16.14 3.43 22.75
C ALA A 20 -16.59 2.97 21.36
N VAL A 21 -16.04 1.87 20.91
CA VAL A 21 -16.53 1.13 19.74
C VAL A 21 -17.30 -0.11 20.20
N ALA A 22 -18.27 -0.55 19.39
CA ALA A 22 -18.90 -1.86 19.52
C ALA A 22 -18.32 -2.82 18.48
N LEU A 23 -18.24 -4.10 18.84
CA LEU A 23 -17.73 -5.17 18.02
C LEU A 23 -18.77 -6.27 17.90
N GLU A 24 -19.21 -6.58 16.70
CA GLU A 24 -20.10 -7.68 16.39
C GLU A 24 -19.41 -8.72 15.51
N GLU A 25 -19.73 -9.97 15.73
CA GLU A 25 -19.19 -11.09 14.97
C GLU A 25 -20.28 -11.78 14.15
N ASN A 26 -19.97 -12.08 12.89
CA ASN A 26 -20.72 -13.04 12.10
C ASN A 26 -19.79 -14.13 11.51
N ASP A 27 -20.31 -15.05 10.72
CA ASP A 27 -19.54 -16.17 10.17
C ASP A 27 -18.34 -15.74 9.33
N THR A 28 -18.42 -14.60 8.64
CA THR A 28 -17.43 -14.16 7.66
C THR A 28 -16.67 -12.91 8.05
N SER A 29 -17.17 -12.15 9.05
CA SER A 29 -16.69 -10.80 9.30
C SER A 29 -16.76 -10.41 10.79
N TRP A 30 -15.95 -9.42 11.13
CA TRP A 30 -16.08 -8.58 12.30
C TRP A 30 -16.65 -7.23 11.89
N ILE A 31 -17.63 -6.69 12.60
CA ILE A 31 -18.25 -5.39 12.34
C ILE A 31 -17.95 -4.48 13.52
N ILE A 32 -17.27 -3.38 13.26
CA ILE A 32 -16.88 -2.37 14.24
C ILE A 32 -17.74 -1.15 14.00
N THR A 33 -18.45 -0.69 15.04
CA THR A 33 -19.35 0.47 14.95
C THR A 33 -19.10 1.47 16.07
N SER A 34 -19.33 2.73 15.76
CA SER A 34 -19.49 3.83 16.69
C SER A 34 -20.57 4.78 16.18
N ASP A 35 -20.76 5.94 16.81
CA ASP A 35 -21.65 6.98 16.30
C ASP A 35 -21.24 7.49 14.91
N ARG A 36 -19.95 7.34 14.53
CA ARG A 36 -19.38 7.85 13.28
C ARG A 36 -19.06 6.79 12.26
N ILE A 37 -18.71 5.57 12.70
CA ILE A 37 -18.18 4.56 11.79
C ILE A 37 -19.01 3.28 11.77
N ARG A 38 -18.99 2.63 10.61
CA ARG A 38 -19.30 1.22 10.41
C ARG A 38 -18.23 0.61 9.52
N TYR A 39 -17.32 -0.15 10.12
CA TYR A 39 -16.23 -0.82 9.42
C TYR A 39 -16.45 -2.33 9.45
N VAL A 40 -16.25 -2.99 8.31
CA VAL A 40 -16.38 -4.44 8.18
C VAL A 40 -15.02 -5.05 7.87
N PHE A 41 -14.58 -5.95 8.71
CA PHE A 41 -13.33 -6.67 8.55
C PHE A 41 -13.59 -8.10 8.12
N GLY A 42 -13.07 -8.51 6.95
CA GLY A 42 -13.27 -9.84 6.38
C GLY A 42 -12.31 -10.87 6.98
N LYS A 43 -12.83 -11.85 7.73
CA LYS A 43 -12.02 -12.89 8.38
C LYS A 43 -11.13 -13.68 7.42
N LYS A 44 -11.61 -13.96 6.21
CA LYS A 44 -10.87 -14.67 5.16
C LYS A 44 -9.96 -13.75 4.34
N LYS A 45 -10.17 -12.44 4.40
CA LYS A 45 -9.36 -11.44 3.71
C LYS A 45 -8.20 -10.96 4.57
N GLY A 46 -8.34 -10.97 5.90
CA GLY A 46 -7.38 -10.40 6.83
C GLY A 46 -7.26 -8.88 6.73
N ALA A 47 -8.28 -8.23 6.16
CA ALA A 47 -8.32 -6.81 5.89
C ALA A 47 -9.75 -6.28 5.87
N PHE A 48 -9.93 -4.95 5.87
CA PHE A 48 -11.24 -4.31 5.79
C PHE A 48 -11.85 -4.48 4.40
N THR A 49 -13.13 -4.83 4.39
CA THR A 49 -13.96 -4.98 3.17
C THR A 49 -14.92 -3.83 2.96
N GLU A 50 -15.19 -3.09 4.02
CA GLU A 50 -16.03 -1.90 4.02
C GLU A 50 -15.48 -0.89 5.03
N LEU A 51 -15.41 0.37 4.65
CA LEU A 51 -15.17 1.50 5.54
C LEU A 51 -16.22 2.56 5.28
N VAL A 52 -17.13 2.75 6.22
CA VAL A 52 -18.14 3.81 6.17
C VAL A 52 -17.92 4.74 7.36
N ARG A 53 -17.73 6.05 7.10
CA ARG A 53 -17.58 7.10 8.11
C ARG A 53 -18.55 8.23 7.83
N ASP A 54 -19.26 8.67 8.85
CA ASP A 54 -20.29 9.74 8.78
C ASP A 54 -21.30 9.50 7.62
N GLY A 55 -21.66 8.20 7.40
CA GLY A 55 -22.60 7.76 6.37
C GLY A 55 -22.01 7.67 4.96
N LYS A 56 -20.72 7.94 4.74
CA LYS A 56 -20.05 7.87 3.44
C LYS A 56 -19.13 6.66 3.34
N ALA A 57 -19.18 5.94 2.23
CA ALA A 57 -18.22 4.91 1.91
C ALA A 57 -16.87 5.54 1.57
N LEU A 58 -15.81 5.07 2.22
CA LEU A 58 -14.43 5.53 2.01
C LEU A 58 -13.67 4.63 1.04
N ILE A 59 -14.08 3.36 0.91
CA ILE A 59 -13.52 2.40 -0.05
C ILE A 59 -14.66 1.72 -0.82
N GLU A 60 -14.42 1.32 -2.05
CA GLU A 60 -15.36 0.65 -2.94
C GLU A 60 -15.03 -0.81 -3.22
N ALA A 61 -13.85 -1.26 -2.78
CA ALA A 61 -13.47 -2.66 -2.79
C ALA A 61 -12.67 -3.02 -1.52
N PRO A 62 -12.59 -4.31 -1.16
CA PRO A 62 -11.76 -4.75 -0.05
C PRO A 62 -10.32 -4.28 -0.15
N MET A 63 -9.72 -3.84 0.97
CA MET A 63 -8.28 -3.62 1.05
C MET A 63 -7.54 -4.92 0.75
N THR A 64 -6.40 -4.83 0.08
CA THR A 64 -5.54 -5.98 -0.23
C THR A 64 -4.08 -5.67 0.00
N PHE A 65 -3.30 -6.68 0.39
CA PHE A 65 -1.85 -6.58 0.35
C PHE A 65 -1.38 -6.87 -1.07
N GLU A 66 -0.61 -5.94 -1.63
CA GLU A 66 -0.12 -6.00 -3.01
C GLU A 66 1.36 -6.34 -3.05
N THR A 67 1.73 -7.14 -4.05
CA THR A 67 3.11 -7.57 -4.29
C THR A 67 3.57 -7.31 -5.72
N TRP A 68 2.74 -6.63 -6.53
CA TRP A 68 2.99 -6.37 -7.94
C TRP A 68 3.00 -4.88 -8.27
N ARG A 69 3.87 -4.48 -9.15
CA ARG A 69 3.82 -3.24 -9.91
C ARG A 69 3.93 -3.55 -11.39
N ALA A 70 3.39 -2.70 -12.25
CA ALA A 70 3.55 -2.86 -13.69
C ALA A 70 5.06 -2.77 -14.04
N PRO A 71 5.66 -3.80 -14.66
CA PRO A 71 7.08 -3.79 -14.97
C PRO A 71 7.44 -2.62 -15.87
N VAL A 72 8.49 -1.88 -15.49
CA VAL A 72 9.06 -0.82 -16.32
C VAL A 72 10.01 -1.44 -17.38
N ASP A 73 10.44 -0.65 -18.37
CA ASP A 73 11.35 -1.13 -19.40
C ASP A 73 12.65 -1.72 -18.83
N ASN A 74 13.12 -1.19 -17.72
CA ASN A 74 14.28 -1.70 -17.00
C ASN A 74 14.05 -3.07 -16.34
N ASP A 75 12.82 -3.46 -16.10
CA ASP A 75 12.47 -4.74 -15.47
C ASP A 75 12.43 -5.92 -16.46
N ARG A 76 12.65 -5.70 -17.75
CA ARG A 76 12.49 -6.71 -18.79
C ARG A 76 13.23 -8.04 -18.52
N ASN A 77 14.34 -7.99 -17.80
CA ASN A 77 15.14 -9.17 -17.47
C ASN A 77 14.66 -9.86 -16.19
N VAL A 78 14.04 -9.14 -15.28
CA VAL A 78 13.57 -9.66 -14.00
C VAL A 78 12.07 -9.96 -13.99
N ARG A 79 11.30 -9.37 -14.89
CA ARG A 79 9.84 -9.57 -15.00
C ARG A 79 9.46 -11.04 -15.00
N GLN A 80 10.08 -11.84 -15.85
CA GLN A 80 9.77 -13.27 -15.93
C GLN A 80 10.02 -13.98 -14.60
N VAL A 81 11.10 -13.62 -13.89
CA VAL A 81 11.44 -14.20 -12.59
C VAL A 81 10.38 -13.84 -11.54
N TRP A 82 9.83 -12.62 -11.57
CA TRP A 82 8.73 -12.19 -10.69
C TRP A 82 7.41 -12.89 -11.01
N GLU A 83 7.09 -13.06 -12.31
CA GLU A 83 5.91 -13.80 -12.77
C GLU A 83 6.00 -15.28 -12.41
N GLU A 84 7.19 -15.89 -12.54
CA GLU A 84 7.44 -17.27 -12.09
C GLU A 84 7.32 -17.42 -10.57
N ALA A 85 7.73 -16.41 -9.80
CA ALA A 85 7.49 -16.36 -8.35
C ALA A 85 6.01 -16.19 -8.00
N GLY A 86 5.21 -15.63 -8.93
CA GLY A 86 3.77 -15.41 -8.78
C GLY A 86 3.41 -14.15 -8.02
N TYR A 87 4.31 -13.15 -8.04
CA TYR A 87 4.07 -11.85 -7.42
C TYR A 87 2.96 -11.05 -8.10
N ASP A 88 2.69 -11.31 -9.39
CA ASP A 88 1.63 -10.73 -10.21
C ASP A 88 0.22 -11.23 -9.89
N ARG A 89 0.09 -12.33 -9.12
CA ARG A 89 -1.17 -12.99 -8.78
C ARG A 89 -1.17 -13.51 -7.34
N PRO A 90 -0.96 -12.63 -6.37
CA PRO A 90 -0.90 -13.01 -4.98
C PRO A 90 -2.25 -13.50 -4.49
N TRP A 91 -2.24 -14.51 -3.64
CA TRP A 91 -3.38 -14.99 -2.90
C TRP A 91 -3.09 -15.03 -1.41
N ILE A 92 -3.94 -14.36 -0.63
CA ILE A 92 -3.82 -14.30 0.81
C ILE A 92 -4.59 -15.46 1.41
N ARG A 93 -3.90 -16.24 2.25
CA ARG A 93 -4.49 -17.30 3.06
C ARG A 93 -4.41 -16.92 4.53
N VAL A 94 -5.54 -16.63 5.14
CA VAL A 94 -5.65 -16.36 6.57
C VAL A 94 -5.75 -17.71 7.32
N TYR A 95 -4.90 -17.89 8.33
CA TYR A 95 -4.86 -19.08 9.19
C TYR A 95 -5.64 -18.87 10.48
N SER A 96 -5.53 -17.67 11.05
CA SER A 96 -6.28 -17.26 12.23
C SER A 96 -6.69 -15.80 12.09
N CYS A 97 -7.85 -15.47 12.62
CA CYS A 97 -8.33 -14.10 12.72
C CYS A 97 -9.22 -13.99 13.97
N THR A 98 -8.77 -13.21 14.94
CA THR A 98 -9.50 -12.95 16.18
C THR A 98 -9.67 -11.47 16.37
N ALA A 99 -10.70 -11.08 17.14
CA ALA A 99 -10.93 -9.68 17.49
C ALA A 99 -11.36 -9.55 18.94
N GLU A 100 -10.99 -8.43 19.55
CA GLU A 100 -11.34 -8.06 20.90
C GLU A 100 -11.49 -6.55 21.04
N ILE A 101 -12.16 -6.12 22.12
CA ILE A 101 -12.18 -4.72 22.56
C ILE A 101 -11.30 -4.62 23.80
N THR A 102 -10.38 -3.68 23.79
CA THR A 102 -9.58 -3.31 24.95
C THR A 102 -9.63 -1.79 25.11
N GLY A 103 -10.11 -1.32 26.28
CA GLY A 103 -10.40 0.10 26.48
C GLY A 103 -11.51 0.57 25.52
N GLU A 104 -11.24 1.59 24.74
CA GLU A 104 -12.17 2.19 23.78
C GLU A 104 -11.91 1.78 22.33
N LYS A 105 -10.99 0.83 22.09
CA LYS A 105 -10.55 0.42 20.74
C LYS A 105 -10.87 -1.03 20.44
N ALA A 106 -11.10 -1.32 19.17
CA ALA A 106 -11.15 -2.69 18.66
C ALA A 106 -9.75 -3.10 18.14
N TYR A 107 -9.35 -4.33 18.45
CA TYR A 107 -8.11 -4.97 18.05
C TYR A 107 -8.42 -6.23 17.25
N LEU A 108 -7.85 -6.35 16.05
CA LEU A 108 -8.04 -7.52 15.19
C LEU A 108 -6.66 -8.12 14.88
N HIS A 109 -6.46 -9.37 15.27
CA HIS A 109 -5.21 -10.09 15.08
C HIS A 109 -5.37 -11.11 13.97
N CYS A 110 -4.52 -11.06 12.95
CA CYS A 110 -4.56 -11.97 11.81
C CYS A 110 -3.20 -12.56 11.51
N ASP A 111 -3.14 -13.90 11.43
CA ASP A 111 -2.00 -14.63 10.89
C ASP A 111 -2.34 -15.08 9.47
N PHE A 112 -1.51 -14.72 8.50
CA PHE A 112 -1.74 -15.07 7.11
C PHE A 112 -0.44 -15.33 6.34
N SER A 113 -0.59 -15.88 5.16
CA SER A 113 0.50 -15.96 4.19
C SER A 113 0.06 -15.45 2.83
N ILE A 114 1.04 -15.02 2.05
CA ILE A 114 0.85 -14.63 0.66
C ILE A 114 1.61 -15.64 -0.22
N ALA A 115 0.91 -16.18 -1.20
CA ALA A 115 1.44 -17.16 -2.15
C ALA A 115 0.78 -16.94 -3.52
N SER A 116 1.35 -17.49 -4.56
CA SER A 116 0.59 -17.78 -5.78
C SER A 116 -0.09 -19.14 -5.67
N VAL A 117 -1.15 -19.34 -6.43
CA VAL A 117 -1.85 -20.62 -6.52
C VAL A 117 -0.86 -21.73 -6.92
N TYR A 118 -0.90 -22.85 -6.20
CA TYR A 118 0.01 -24.01 -6.35
C TYR A 118 1.49 -23.75 -6.02
N ARG A 119 1.81 -22.62 -5.36
CA ARG A 119 3.16 -22.31 -4.88
C ARG A 119 3.22 -22.29 -3.36
N GLN A 120 4.43 -22.44 -2.82
CA GLN A 120 4.68 -22.19 -1.40
C GLN A 120 4.52 -20.70 -1.11
N PRO A 121 4.14 -20.34 0.12
CA PRO A 121 4.11 -18.94 0.52
C PRO A 121 5.49 -18.29 0.42
N PHE A 122 5.55 -17.17 -0.30
CA PHE A 122 6.75 -16.34 -0.35
C PHE A 122 6.79 -15.32 0.80
N LEU A 123 5.66 -15.13 1.51
CA LEU A 123 5.57 -14.23 2.65
C LEU A 123 4.59 -14.81 3.69
N ARG A 124 5.00 -14.74 4.96
CA ARG A 124 4.14 -15.04 6.12
C ARG A 124 4.08 -13.81 6.98
N ALA A 125 2.90 -13.45 7.46
CA ALA A 125 2.72 -12.21 8.19
C ALA A 125 1.76 -12.35 9.36
N LYS A 126 1.99 -11.50 10.36
CA LYS A 126 1.07 -11.22 11.46
C LYS A 126 0.68 -9.76 11.37
N ALA A 127 -0.60 -9.49 11.30
CA ALA A 127 -1.15 -8.16 11.28
C ALA A 127 -1.98 -7.91 12.54
N LEU A 128 -1.73 -6.80 13.19
CA LEU A 128 -2.57 -6.22 14.21
C LEU A 128 -3.19 -4.96 13.64
N TRP A 129 -4.52 -4.91 13.62
CA TRP A 129 -5.29 -3.74 13.26
C TRP A 129 -5.96 -3.17 14.49
N GLU A 130 -5.71 -1.92 14.80
CA GLU A 130 -6.36 -1.17 15.88
C GLU A 130 -7.33 -0.17 15.26
N VAL A 131 -8.54 -0.03 15.82
CA VAL A 131 -9.56 0.91 15.33
C VAL A 131 -10.14 1.68 16.51
N ASN A 132 -10.19 3.01 16.39
CA ASN A 132 -10.87 3.89 17.34
C ASN A 132 -12.24 4.36 16.84
N ALA A 133 -13.01 5.02 17.68
CA ALA A 133 -14.37 5.46 17.34
C ALA A 133 -14.44 6.60 16.31
N ASP A 134 -13.35 7.34 16.09
CA ASP A 134 -13.23 8.36 15.03
C ASP A 134 -12.89 7.76 13.66
N GLY A 135 -12.62 6.44 13.61
CA GLY A 135 -12.33 5.71 12.37
C GLY A 135 -10.87 5.76 11.95
N GLN A 136 -9.96 6.10 12.87
CA GLN A 136 -8.54 5.87 12.62
C GLN A 136 -8.23 4.38 12.73
N ILE A 137 -7.44 3.89 11.78
CA ILE A 137 -6.98 2.50 11.71
C ILE A 137 -5.45 2.52 11.84
N LYS A 138 -4.90 1.80 12.83
CA LYS A 138 -3.47 1.52 12.88
C LYS A 138 -3.25 0.07 12.45
N LEU A 139 -2.36 -0.13 11.49
CA LEU A 139 -1.80 -1.42 11.10
C LEU A 139 -0.41 -1.56 11.70
N THR A 140 -0.17 -2.64 12.43
CA THR A 140 1.17 -3.12 12.77
C THR A 140 1.35 -4.48 12.11
N LEU A 141 2.32 -4.58 11.21
CA LEU A 141 2.58 -5.76 10.41
C LEU A 141 4.01 -6.26 10.64
N ASP A 142 4.13 -7.52 11.04
CA ASP A 142 5.39 -8.26 11.04
C ASP A 142 5.33 -9.33 9.95
N ALA A 143 6.30 -9.34 9.05
CA ALA A 143 6.32 -10.29 7.95
C ALA A 143 7.71 -10.92 7.76
N ASP A 144 7.72 -12.22 7.49
CA ASP A 144 8.88 -13.01 7.14
C ASP A 144 8.79 -13.40 5.65
N LYS A 145 9.80 -12.98 4.87
CA LYS A 145 9.95 -13.36 3.46
C LYS A 145 10.78 -14.63 3.34
N ASP A 146 10.32 -15.57 2.53
CA ASP A 146 11.13 -16.71 2.14
C ASP A 146 12.23 -16.26 1.16
N MET A 147 13.48 -16.34 1.61
CA MET A 147 14.65 -15.88 0.86
C MET A 147 15.03 -16.76 -0.32
N THR A 148 14.35 -17.89 -0.52
CA THR A 148 14.48 -18.71 -1.74
C THR A 148 13.75 -18.10 -2.94
N PHE A 149 12.82 -17.17 -2.69
CA PHE A 149 12.16 -16.36 -3.71
C PHE A 149 12.99 -15.14 -4.08
N PRO A 150 12.88 -14.63 -5.31
CA PRO A 150 13.57 -13.40 -5.74
C PRO A 150 13.14 -12.20 -4.89
N TYR A 151 13.85 -11.08 -5.03
CA TYR A 151 13.39 -9.80 -4.45
C TYR A 151 12.03 -9.40 -5.06
N MET A 152 11.20 -8.75 -4.24
CA MET A 152 9.84 -8.38 -4.65
C MET A 152 9.84 -7.08 -5.44
N PRO A 153 8.95 -6.91 -6.44
CA PRO A 153 8.78 -5.63 -7.12
C PRO A 153 8.19 -4.56 -6.18
N ARG A 154 7.19 -4.91 -5.37
CA ARG A 154 6.46 -4.07 -4.42
C ARG A 154 5.99 -4.90 -3.23
N PHE A 155 5.82 -4.27 -2.08
CA PHE A 155 5.01 -4.77 -0.98
C PHE A 155 4.32 -3.60 -0.28
N GLY A 156 3.01 -3.64 -0.20
CA GLY A 156 2.20 -2.59 0.39
C GLY A 156 0.74 -2.96 0.55
N LEU A 157 -0.07 -1.96 0.86
CA LEU A 157 -1.52 -2.05 1.02
C LEU A 157 -2.18 -1.26 -0.11
N GLN A 158 -3.15 -1.87 -0.79
CA GLN A 158 -3.99 -1.21 -1.79
C GLN A 158 -5.36 -0.90 -1.22
N LEU A 159 -5.81 0.33 -1.45
CA LEU A 159 -7.18 0.79 -1.24
C LEU A 159 -7.79 1.19 -2.58
N VAL A 160 -9.07 0.90 -2.76
CA VAL A 160 -9.86 1.33 -3.93
C VAL A 160 -10.85 2.37 -3.43
N LEU A 161 -10.64 3.63 -3.80
CA LEU A 161 -11.45 4.75 -3.35
C LEU A 161 -12.46 5.15 -4.42
N PRO A 162 -13.56 5.83 -4.07
CA PRO A 162 -14.46 6.46 -5.04
C PRO A 162 -13.71 7.36 -6.03
N GLU A 163 -14.11 7.36 -7.28
CA GLU A 163 -13.46 8.12 -8.36
C GLU A 163 -13.32 9.61 -8.06
N ASN A 164 -14.28 10.19 -7.35
CA ASN A 164 -14.28 11.60 -6.95
C ASN A 164 -13.35 11.93 -5.78
N GLN A 165 -12.62 10.97 -5.22
CA GLN A 165 -11.60 11.14 -4.18
C GLN A 165 -10.21 11.37 -4.82
N ASP A 166 -10.11 12.32 -5.73
CA ASP A 166 -8.97 12.54 -6.62
C ASP A 166 -7.97 13.60 -6.16
N GLN A 167 -8.28 14.32 -5.07
CA GLN A 167 -7.38 15.33 -4.51
C GLN A 167 -6.28 14.67 -3.71
N VAL A 168 -5.04 15.01 -4.01
CA VAL A 168 -3.85 14.43 -3.38
C VAL A 168 -3.03 15.51 -2.71
N GLU A 169 -2.62 15.24 -1.47
CA GLU A 169 -1.69 16.07 -0.71
C GLU A 169 -0.64 15.16 -0.07
N TYR A 170 0.64 15.51 -0.16
CA TYR A 170 1.71 14.71 0.44
C TYR A 170 2.90 15.57 0.88
N ILE A 171 3.68 15.03 1.81
CA ILE A 171 4.99 15.55 2.21
C ILE A 171 6.02 14.47 1.90
N GLY A 172 6.86 14.68 0.90
CA GLY A 172 7.82 13.71 0.39
C GLY A 172 8.56 14.24 -0.82
N TYR A 173 9.28 13.36 -1.55
CA TYR A 173 9.93 13.75 -2.80
C TYR A 173 8.93 13.98 -3.92
N GLY A 174 8.99 15.17 -4.53
CA GLY A 174 8.17 15.62 -5.65
C GLY A 174 8.81 16.82 -6.38
N PRO A 175 8.06 17.51 -7.26
CA PRO A 175 6.66 17.29 -7.65
C PRO A 175 6.42 16.14 -8.61
N THR A 176 7.45 15.68 -9.34
CA THR A 176 7.37 14.56 -10.30
C THR A 176 7.56 13.22 -9.59
N GLU A 177 7.29 12.13 -10.31
CA GLU A 177 7.47 10.78 -9.79
C GLU A 177 8.86 10.56 -9.19
N SER A 178 8.91 9.82 -8.11
CA SER A 178 10.15 9.52 -7.41
C SER A 178 10.16 8.09 -6.87
N TYR A 179 11.34 7.47 -6.91
CA TYR A 179 11.61 6.12 -6.42
C TYR A 179 12.89 6.14 -5.59
N GLN A 180 13.15 5.10 -4.81
CA GLN A 180 14.34 5.04 -3.96
C GLN A 180 15.67 5.22 -4.69
N ASP A 181 15.74 4.88 -5.98
CA ASP A 181 16.90 5.02 -6.87
C ASP A 181 16.72 6.09 -7.98
N LYS A 182 15.56 6.74 -8.03
CA LYS A 182 15.22 7.78 -9.01
C LYS A 182 14.46 8.93 -8.31
N HIS A 183 15.19 9.84 -7.67
CA HIS A 183 14.60 11.01 -6.99
C HIS A 183 15.49 12.27 -6.99
N ARG A 184 16.62 12.25 -7.70
CA ARG A 184 17.57 13.38 -7.67
C ARG A 184 17.06 14.64 -8.38
N ALA A 185 16.05 14.54 -9.23
CA ALA A 185 15.37 15.67 -9.84
C ALA A 185 14.27 16.26 -8.94
N CYS A 186 13.95 15.58 -7.84
CA CYS A 186 12.92 15.95 -6.91
C CYS A 186 13.51 16.58 -5.64
N TRP A 187 12.65 17.23 -4.85
CA TRP A 187 12.98 17.72 -3.51
C TRP A 187 11.86 17.37 -2.53
N VAL A 188 12.16 17.40 -1.24
CA VAL A 188 11.16 17.17 -0.20
C VAL A 188 10.42 18.46 0.09
N ASP A 189 9.10 18.44 -0.05
CA ASP A 189 8.22 19.55 0.26
C ASP A 189 6.78 19.04 0.50
N ARG A 190 5.86 19.95 0.77
CA ARG A 190 4.44 19.71 0.78
C ARG A 190 3.86 20.03 -0.58
N PHE A 191 3.28 19.03 -1.21
CA PHE A 191 2.68 19.14 -2.54
C PHE A 191 1.17 18.89 -2.47
N THR A 192 0.44 19.59 -3.33
CA THR A 192 -0.98 19.39 -3.58
C THR A 192 -1.17 19.20 -5.07
N THR A 193 -1.86 18.16 -5.47
CA THR A 193 -2.06 17.78 -6.86
C THR A 193 -3.34 16.96 -7.02
N THR A 194 -3.58 16.37 -8.17
CA THR A 194 -4.69 15.45 -8.44
C THR A 194 -4.17 14.11 -8.94
N VAL A 195 -5.01 13.08 -8.87
CA VAL A 195 -4.67 11.74 -9.39
C VAL A 195 -4.33 11.77 -10.88
N ASP A 196 -5.00 12.60 -11.68
CA ASP A 196 -4.68 12.77 -13.09
C ASP A 196 -3.29 13.40 -13.32
N GLU A 197 -2.89 14.35 -12.47
CA GLU A 197 -1.58 15.02 -12.57
C GLU A 197 -0.41 14.16 -12.08
N LEU A 198 -0.68 13.10 -11.34
CA LEU A 198 0.35 12.12 -10.95
C LEU A 198 0.72 11.17 -12.09
N LEU A 199 -0.11 11.06 -13.12
CA LEU A 199 0.13 10.17 -14.25
C LEU A 199 1.30 10.64 -15.10
N GLU A 200 2.30 9.80 -15.26
CA GLU A 200 3.32 9.93 -16.31
C GLU A 200 2.89 9.12 -17.53
N ASP A 201 2.55 9.82 -18.62
CA ASP A 201 1.96 9.21 -19.82
C ASP A 201 3.02 8.52 -20.69
N TYR A 202 3.61 7.43 -20.17
CA TYR A 202 4.53 6.60 -20.93
C TYR A 202 3.84 5.94 -22.12
N VAL A 203 4.47 6.00 -23.31
CA VAL A 203 3.95 5.40 -24.56
C VAL A 203 3.58 3.92 -24.37
N LYS A 204 4.47 3.15 -23.69
CA LYS A 204 4.14 1.83 -23.18
C LYS A 204 3.79 1.95 -21.72
N PRO A 205 2.55 1.60 -21.32
CA PRO A 205 2.13 1.62 -19.93
C PRO A 205 3.05 0.80 -19.03
N GLN A 206 3.37 1.37 -17.87
CA GLN A 206 4.27 0.80 -16.88
C GLN A 206 4.02 1.47 -15.52
N GLU A 207 4.68 1.03 -14.45
CA GLU A 207 4.66 1.71 -13.16
C GLU A 207 5.08 3.17 -13.34
N ASN A 208 4.29 4.09 -12.80
CA ASN A 208 4.52 5.53 -12.88
C ASN A 208 3.83 6.26 -11.73
N GLY A 209 4.17 7.54 -11.54
CA GLY A 209 3.48 8.42 -10.59
C GLY A 209 3.71 8.09 -9.12
N ASN A 210 4.67 7.22 -8.78
CA ASN A 210 5.01 6.94 -7.39
C ASN A 210 5.75 8.12 -6.75
N HIS A 211 5.50 8.34 -5.45
CA HIS A 211 6.23 9.31 -4.64
C HIS A 211 6.91 8.61 -3.46
N TYR A 212 8.21 8.83 -3.36
CA TYR A 212 9.09 8.17 -2.42
C TYR A 212 9.33 9.01 -1.16
N HIS A 213 9.57 8.34 -0.02
CA HIS A 213 9.96 8.95 1.24
C HIS A 213 8.93 9.97 1.76
N CYS A 214 7.66 9.58 1.76
CA CYS A 214 6.57 10.43 2.23
C CYS A 214 6.31 10.22 3.72
N THR A 215 6.30 11.32 4.48
CA THR A 215 5.97 11.32 5.91
C THR A 215 4.48 11.53 6.17
N PHE A 216 3.76 12.01 5.16
CA PHE A 216 2.32 12.25 5.17
C PHE A 216 1.78 12.09 3.75
N VAL A 217 0.65 11.43 3.60
CA VAL A 217 -0.10 11.31 2.35
C VAL A 217 -1.57 11.42 2.64
N LYS A 218 -2.29 12.18 1.82
CA LYS A 218 -3.75 12.26 1.83
C LYS A 218 -4.27 12.08 0.42
N VAL A 219 -5.25 11.19 0.26
CA VAL A 219 -6.00 11.03 -0.99
C VAL A 219 -7.48 11.11 -0.66
N GLY A 220 -8.16 12.10 -1.22
CA GLY A 220 -9.54 12.42 -0.91
C GLY A 220 -9.75 12.70 0.59
N GLU A 221 -10.59 11.90 1.24
CA GLU A 221 -10.91 12.03 2.66
C GLU A 221 -9.97 11.22 3.59
N LEU A 222 -9.17 10.31 3.04
CA LEU A 222 -8.27 9.48 3.82
C LEU A 222 -6.84 10.02 3.82
N LYS A 223 -6.19 9.95 4.97
CA LYS A 223 -4.76 10.24 5.14
C LYS A 223 -4.02 9.02 5.66
N ALA A 224 -2.73 8.95 5.37
CA ALA A 224 -1.84 7.89 5.84
C ALA A 224 -0.50 8.45 6.31
N GLU A 225 0.02 7.86 7.38
CA GLU A 225 1.33 8.17 7.95
C GLU A 225 1.98 6.89 8.46
N GLY A 226 3.29 6.71 8.21
CA GLY A 226 4.09 5.60 8.73
C GLY A 226 4.99 6.04 9.89
N THR A 227 5.47 5.09 10.72
CA THR A 227 6.57 5.33 11.69
C THR A 227 7.86 5.65 10.95
N LYS A 228 8.02 5.08 9.75
CA LYS A 228 9.04 5.43 8.75
C LYS A 228 8.35 6.04 7.54
N PRO A 229 9.07 6.88 6.77
CA PRO A 229 8.52 7.37 5.51
C PRO A 229 8.08 6.22 4.61
N ILE A 230 6.91 6.37 4.01
CA ILE A 230 6.30 5.41 3.08
C ILE A 230 6.48 5.87 1.63
N SER A 231 6.25 5.01 0.68
CA SER A 231 5.98 5.40 -0.70
C SER A 231 4.49 5.28 -0.98
N PHE A 232 3.99 6.07 -1.91
CA PHE A 232 2.61 5.94 -2.36
C PHE A 232 2.50 6.13 -3.87
N ASN A 233 1.44 5.55 -4.42
CA ASN A 233 0.96 5.80 -5.77
C ASN A 233 -0.56 5.96 -5.70
N ALA A 234 -1.12 6.90 -6.44
CA ALA A 234 -2.56 7.04 -6.64
C ALA A 234 -2.84 7.17 -8.14
N SER A 235 -3.66 6.28 -8.68
CA SER A 235 -3.90 6.18 -10.12
C SER A 235 -5.35 5.77 -10.42
N TYR A 236 -5.84 6.11 -11.60
CA TYR A 236 -7.09 5.53 -12.13
C TYR A 236 -6.89 4.17 -12.80
N TYR A 237 -5.64 3.69 -12.89
CA TYR A 237 -5.30 2.44 -13.56
C TYR A 237 -4.77 1.42 -12.55
N THR A 238 -5.19 0.17 -12.70
CA THR A 238 -4.63 -0.93 -11.92
C THR A 238 -3.24 -1.32 -12.44
N ALA A 239 -2.43 -1.95 -11.59
CA ALA A 239 -1.14 -2.49 -12.03
C ALA A 239 -1.30 -3.53 -13.16
N GLN A 240 -2.40 -4.28 -13.18
CA GLN A 240 -2.72 -5.23 -14.25
C GLN A 240 -3.01 -4.51 -15.56
N GLU A 241 -3.86 -3.48 -15.53
CA GLU A 241 -4.15 -2.67 -16.73
C GLU A 241 -2.85 -2.12 -17.33
N LEU A 242 -2.00 -1.50 -16.52
CA LEU A 242 -0.71 -0.99 -16.98
C LEU A 242 0.24 -2.11 -17.48
N THR A 243 0.15 -3.33 -16.93
CA THR A 243 0.99 -4.47 -17.32
C THR A 243 0.60 -5.05 -18.68
N GLU A 244 -0.70 -5.11 -18.97
CA GLU A 244 -1.29 -5.81 -20.13
C GLU A 244 -1.30 -4.96 -21.39
N LYS A 245 -1.43 -3.64 -21.27
CA LYS A 245 -1.53 -2.74 -22.41
C LYS A 245 -0.17 -2.48 -23.06
N MET A 246 -0.17 -2.33 -24.38
CA MET A 246 1.04 -2.07 -25.16
C MET A 246 1.23 -0.59 -25.46
N HIS A 247 0.15 0.18 -25.43
CA HIS A 247 0.16 1.60 -25.72
C HIS A 247 -0.75 2.38 -24.77
N ASN A 248 -0.37 3.60 -24.45
CA ASN A 248 -1.10 4.48 -23.52
C ASN A 248 -2.54 4.79 -23.97
N TYR A 249 -2.80 4.88 -25.29
CA TYR A 249 -4.16 5.10 -25.82
C TYR A 249 -5.10 3.90 -25.66
N GLU A 250 -4.59 2.74 -25.25
CA GLU A 250 -5.38 1.54 -24.95
C GLU A 250 -5.86 1.50 -23.50
N LEU A 251 -5.34 2.39 -22.65
CA LEU A 251 -5.66 2.41 -21.23
C LEU A 251 -7.10 2.81 -20.97
N GLU A 252 -7.76 2.05 -20.10
CA GLU A 252 -9.11 2.31 -19.64
C GLU A 252 -9.11 2.60 -18.14
N LYS A 253 -9.62 3.78 -17.75
CA LYS A 253 -9.78 4.13 -16.33
C LYS A 253 -10.69 3.12 -15.62
N SER A 254 -10.33 2.70 -14.42
CA SER A 254 -11.09 1.73 -13.62
C SER A 254 -12.44 2.27 -13.10
N GLY A 255 -12.65 3.59 -13.14
CA GLY A 255 -13.77 4.26 -12.49
C GLY A 255 -13.57 4.44 -10.98
N HIS A 256 -12.36 4.20 -10.49
CA HIS A 256 -11.97 4.30 -9.08
C HIS A 256 -10.59 4.94 -8.97
N VAL A 257 -10.26 5.45 -7.79
CA VAL A 257 -8.89 5.79 -7.44
C VAL A 257 -8.24 4.57 -6.77
N ILE A 258 -7.22 4.02 -7.40
CA ILE A 258 -6.40 2.94 -6.86
C ILE A 258 -5.25 3.57 -6.07
N TRP A 259 -5.30 3.45 -4.75
CA TRP A 259 -4.31 4.03 -3.85
C TRP A 259 -3.43 2.94 -3.24
N HIS A 260 -2.14 3.00 -3.52
CA HIS A 260 -1.12 2.14 -2.93
C HIS A 260 -0.37 2.90 -1.83
N LEU A 261 -0.22 2.23 -0.69
CA LEU A 261 0.63 2.63 0.42
C LEU A 261 1.69 1.55 0.57
N ASP A 262 2.94 1.86 0.27
CA ASP A 262 3.99 0.86 0.18
C ASP A 262 4.90 0.86 1.42
N TYR A 263 5.09 -0.34 1.99
CA TYR A 263 6.23 -0.62 2.85
C TYR A 263 7.52 -0.39 2.07
N GLY A 264 7.58 -0.90 0.84
CA GLY A 264 8.69 -0.69 -0.06
C GLY A 264 8.42 -1.14 -1.48
N MET A 265 9.23 -0.61 -2.39
CA MET A 265 9.26 -0.93 -3.81
C MET A 265 10.71 -1.07 -4.26
N SER A 266 11.01 -2.08 -5.08
CA SER A 266 12.32 -2.20 -5.73
C SER A 266 12.53 -1.07 -6.74
N GLY A 267 13.77 -0.60 -6.86
CA GLY A 267 14.15 0.49 -7.76
C GLY A 267 13.82 0.24 -9.22
N VAL A 268 13.74 1.31 -9.99
CA VAL A 268 13.32 1.33 -11.40
C VAL A 268 14.42 1.84 -12.36
N GLY A 269 15.52 2.35 -11.83
CA GLY A 269 16.49 3.15 -12.59
C GLY A 269 17.56 2.38 -13.38
N SER A 270 17.63 1.05 -13.30
CA SER A 270 18.66 0.25 -13.96
C SER A 270 18.18 -1.14 -14.36
N ASN A 271 19.04 -1.92 -15.04
CA ASN A 271 18.84 -3.32 -15.44
C ASN A 271 18.38 -3.57 -16.89
N SER A 272 18.08 -2.53 -17.67
CA SER A 272 17.68 -2.72 -19.08
C SER A 272 18.85 -3.14 -19.98
N CYS A 273 19.91 -2.31 -20.02
CA CYS A 273 21.11 -2.50 -20.84
C CYS A 273 22.40 -2.37 -20.01
N GLY A 274 22.27 -2.11 -18.73
CA GLY A 274 23.36 -1.87 -17.79
C GLY A 274 23.49 -2.93 -16.72
N PRO A 275 24.15 -2.63 -15.62
CA PRO A 275 24.29 -3.53 -14.51
C PRO A 275 22.93 -3.83 -13.88
N GLU A 276 22.84 -4.96 -13.20
CA GLU A 276 21.68 -5.30 -12.39
C GLU A 276 21.38 -4.20 -11.35
N LEU A 277 20.11 -4.12 -10.96
CA LEU A 277 19.69 -3.27 -9.85
C LEU A 277 20.56 -3.53 -8.62
N LEU A 278 21.13 -2.48 -8.04
CA LEU A 278 21.96 -2.59 -6.84
C LEU A 278 21.17 -3.22 -5.69
N LYS A 279 21.83 -4.04 -4.87
CA LYS A 279 21.18 -4.77 -3.79
C LYS A 279 20.43 -3.87 -2.80
N GLN A 280 20.96 -2.68 -2.55
CA GLN A 280 20.37 -1.69 -1.65
C GLN A 280 19.01 -1.13 -2.14
N TYR A 281 18.73 -1.26 -3.43
CA TYR A 281 17.46 -0.84 -4.04
C TYR A 281 16.51 -2.02 -4.32
N ARG A 282 16.84 -3.22 -3.83
CA ARG A 282 15.98 -4.41 -3.96
C ARG A 282 15.16 -4.59 -2.69
N LEU A 283 13.87 -4.74 -2.83
CA LEU A 283 13.00 -5.13 -1.71
C LEU A 283 13.21 -6.62 -1.42
N ASN A 284 14.19 -6.92 -0.58
CA ASN A 284 14.62 -8.29 -0.29
C ASN A 284 14.98 -8.52 1.18
N GLU A 285 14.31 -7.84 2.07
CA GLU A 285 14.47 -8.01 3.51
C GLU A 285 13.84 -9.34 3.93
N GLU A 286 14.54 -10.13 4.76
CA GLU A 286 14.03 -11.37 5.33
C GLU A 286 12.91 -11.10 6.32
N LYS A 287 13.05 -10.03 7.12
CA LYS A 287 12.08 -9.61 8.13
C LYS A 287 11.68 -8.18 7.89
N MET A 288 10.39 -7.95 7.82
CA MET A 288 9.79 -6.64 7.64
C MET A 288 8.93 -6.29 8.85
N HIS A 289 9.08 -5.09 9.35
CA HIS A 289 8.20 -4.51 10.37
C HIS A 289 7.64 -3.21 9.83
N TRP A 290 6.33 -3.08 9.81
CA TRP A 290 5.65 -1.93 9.26
C TRP A 290 4.52 -1.45 10.16
N GLU A 291 4.54 -0.17 10.49
CA GLU A 291 3.44 0.50 11.17
C GLU A 291 2.90 1.62 10.30
N LEU A 292 1.59 1.67 10.16
CA LEU A 292 0.86 2.61 9.33
C LEU A 292 -0.42 3.04 10.05
N VAL A 293 -0.71 4.33 10.06
CA VAL A 293 -2.02 4.87 10.49
C VAL A 293 -2.75 5.44 9.29
N ILE A 294 -4.01 5.03 9.12
CA ILE A 294 -4.95 5.51 8.11
C ILE A 294 -6.15 6.13 8.83
N GLY A 295 -6.61 7.33 8.37
CA GLY A 295 -7.75 7.95 9.03
C GLY A 295 -8.36 9.16 8.38
#